data_8c23bfd1b558714c2627bf47de8f9f0d
#
_entry.id   8c23bfd1b558714c2627bf47de8f9f0d
#
_cell.length_a   1.000
_cell.length_b   1.000
_cell.length_c   1.000
_cell.angle_alpha   90.00
_cell.angle_beta   90.00
_cell.angle_gamma   90.00
#
_symmetry.space_group_name_H-M   'P 1'
#
loop_
_entity.id
_entity.type
_entity.pdbx_description
1 polymer ?
#
loop_
_entity_poly.entity_id
_entity_poly.type
_entity_poly.pdbx_seq_one_letter_code
_entity_poly.pdbx_strand_id
1 'polypeptide(L)'
;MAATRLMPTEEGQDLIDLTREICDKELRPKVDDAERAAATDESFPTEVFRTLGAAGLLSLPHPEEFGGYGQPYEVYLQVVEEIASAWMSVAVGVSVQSRAAYPVTTFGTPEQQSTLLPDMLSGEQLGAYCLSEQQAGSDIGSMTTRATTDDASGEYVLRGRKAWISHAGHADYYTTFARTSDDGGKGLSCLIVPGDATGLSFGTPERKMGLHCDTVREVVYDDVRVDASRRIGAQGQGMAIALSALDA
;
A
#
# COMPACT_ATOMS: atom_id res chain seq x y z
N MET A 1 -23.79 -12.12 22.91
CA MET A 1 -23.23 -13.38 22.37
C MET A 1 -22.09 -12.97 21.45
N ALA A 2 -20.90 -13.55 21.62
CA ALA A 2 -19.82 -13.37 20.66
C ALA A 2 -20.27 -13.92 19.29
N ALA A 3 -20.01 -13.20 18.22
CA ALA A 3 -20.28 -13.69 16.86
C ALA A 3 -19.41 -14.94 16.58
N THR A 4 -20.00 -15.96 15.98
CA THR A 4 -19.21 -17.08 15.47
C THR A 4 -18.44 -16.61 14.26
N ARG A 5 -17.11 -16.67 14.33
CA ARG A 5 -16.23 -16.27 13.22
C ARG A 5 -16.10 -17.41 12.22
N LEU A 6 -16.05 -17.06 10.96
CA LEU A 6 -15.75 -18.01 9.89
C LEU A 6 -14.24 -18.32 9.91
N MET A 7 -13.91 -19.60 10.01
CA MET A 7 -12.52 -20.07 10.00
C MET A 7 -12.38 -21.13 8.89
N PRO A 8 -12.06 -20.68 7.66
CA PRO A 8 -12.08 -21.57 6.48
C PRO A 8 -10.85 -22.48 6.38
N THR A 9 -9.76 -22.18 7.12
CA THR A 9 -8.53 -22.98 7.13
C THR A 9 -8.18 -23.43 8.55
N GLU A 10 -7.50 -24.57 8.69
CA GLU A 10 -7.02 -25.04 9.99
C GLU A 10 -5.94 -24.09 10.55
N GLU A 11 -5.07 -23.58 9.70
CA GLU A 11 -4.01 -22.64 10.04
C GLU A 11 -4.55 -21.27 10.45
N GLY A 12 -5.78 -20.93 10.08
CA GLY A 12 -6.37 -19.62 10.39
C GLY A 12 -6.43 -19.33 11.89
N GLN A 13 -6.73 -20.33 12.73
CA GLN A 13 -6.74 -20.15 14.17
C GLN A 13 -5.32 -19.94 14.72
N ASP A 14 -4.33 -20.69 14.23
CA ASP A 14 -2.95 -20.58 14.65
C ASP A 14 -2.38 -19.20 14.27
N LEU A 15 -2.73 -18.67 13.10
CA LEU A 15 -2.36 -17.33 12.66
C LEU A 15 -2.96 -16.23 13.54
N ILE A 16 -4.22 -16.38 13.96
CA ILE A 16 -4.87 -15.43 14.88
C ILE A 16 -4.20 -15.48 16.25
N ASP A 17 -3.90 -16.66 16.77
CA ASP A 17 -3.26 -16.81 18.08
C ASP A 17 -1.81 -16.28 18.06
N LEU A 18 -1.05 -16.54 17.00
CA LEU A 18 0.26 -15.92 16.75
C LEU A 18 0.15 -14.39 16.70
N THR A 19 -0.83 -13.88 15.96
CA THR A 19 -1.05 -12.43 15.86
C THR A 19 -1.32 -11.80 17.23
N ARG A 20 -2.15 -12.42 18.07
CA ARG A 20 -2.41 -11.96 19.44
C ARG A 20 -1.14 -11.92 20.28
N GLU A 21 -0.33 -12.98 20.19
CA GLU A 21 0.94 -13.04 20.91
C GLU A 21 1.89 -11.89 20.50
N ILE A 22 2.03 -11.64 19.18
CA ILE A 22 2.82 -10.52 18.65
C ILE A 22 2.23 -9.19 19.12
N CYS A 23 0.90 -9.02 19.03
CA CYS A 23 0.23 -7.81 19.50
C CYS A 23 0.50 -7.51 20.98
N ASP A 24 0.40 -8.52 21.83
CA ASP A 24 0.63 -8.35 23.28
C ASP A 24 2.09 -8.04 23.62
N LYS A 25 3.04 -8.66 22.91
CA LYS A 25 4.48 -8.49 23.17
C LYS A 25 5.09 -7.25 22.50
N GLU A 26 4.70 -6.98 21.27
CA GLU A 26 5.41 -6.02 20.41
C GLU A 26 4.62 -4.75 20.09
N LEU A 27 3.29 -4.78 20.10
CA LEU A 27 2.46 -3.63 19.74
C LEU A 27 1.95 -2.88 20.96
N ARG A 28 1.15 -3.55 21.82
CA ARG A 28 0.49 -2.91 22.97
C ARG A 28 1.45 -2.14 23.90
N PRO A 29 2.67 -2.62 24.18
CA PRO A 29 3.59 -1.86 25.04
C PRO A 29 4.10 -0.56 24.42
N LYS A 30 4.02 -0.41 23.09
CA LYS A 30 4.60 0.73 22.34
C LYS A 30 3.56 1.76 21.89
N VAL A 31 2.27 1.37 21.79
CA VAL A 31 1.24 2.15 21.10
C VAL A 31 1.05 3.55 21.68
N ASP A 32 0.91 3.67 23.00
CA ASP A 32 0.59 4.96 23.65
C ASP A 32 1.70 5.99 23.47
N ASP A 33 2.94 5.57 23.62
CA ASP A 33 4.11 6.46 23.46
C ASP A 33 4.34 6.83 22.01
N ALA A 34 4.21 5.85 21.09
CA ALA A 34 4.40 6.09 19.66
C ALA A 34 3.30 6.99 19.08
N GLU A 35 2.02 6.74 19.39
CA GLU A 35 0.91 7.59 18.95
C GLU A 35 1.01 9.01 19.50
N ARG A 36 1.50 9.17 20.73
CA ARG A 36 1.72 10.49 21.34
C ARG A 36 2.89 11.23 20.70
N ALA A 37 3.98 10.53 20.40
CA ALA A 37 5.13 11.10 19.68
C ALA A 37 4.72 11.51 18.27
N ALA A 38 4.07 10.64 17.51
CA ALA A 38 3.63 10.89 16.14
C ALA A 38 2.60 12.04 16.01
N ALA A 39 1.93 12.41 17.08
CA ALA A 39 1.04 13.59 17.11
C ALA A 39 1.81 14.93 17.03
N THR A 40 3.09 14.94 17.38
CA THR A 40 3.93 16.14 17.49
C THR A 40 5.17 16.11 16.60
N ASP A 41 5.63 14.95 16.22
CA ASP A 41 6.74 14.72 15.31
C ASP A 41 6.31 13.77 14.16
N GLU A 42 7.21 13.49 13.24
CA GLU A 42 6.94 12.66 12.06
C GLU A 42 7.38 11.20 12.30
N SER A 43 7.30 10.70 13.53
CA SER A 43 7.69 9.31 13.82
C SER A 43 6.76 8.31 13.14
N PHE A 44 7.36 7.26 12.58
CA PHE A 44 6.66 6.18 11.89
C PHE A 44 7.14 4.82 12.44
N PRO A 45 6.24 3.86 12.71
CA PRO A 45 6.58 2.62 13.41
C PRO A 45 7.23 1.56 12.47
N THR A 46 8.29 1.90 11.76
CA THR A 46 8.96 1.03 10.77
C THR A 46 9.32 -0.35 11.33
N GLU A 47 9.87 -0.40 12.56
CA GLU A 47 10.27 -1.68 13.18
C GLU A 47 9.08 -2.62 13.46
N VAL A 48 7.91 -2.05 13.70
CA VAL A 48 6.68 -2.86 13.88
C VAL A 48 6.29 -3.53 12.56
N PHE A 49 6.35 -2.80 11.43
CA PHE A 49 6.09 -3.39 10.12
C PHE A 49 7.11 -4.48 9.76
N ARG A 50 8.39 -4.29 10.09
CA ARG A 50 9.41 -5.34 9.93
C ARG A 50 9.11 -6.58 10.77
N THR A 51 8.68 -6.40 12.01
CA THR A 51 8.27 -7.50 12.88
C THR A 51 7.09 -8.27 12.31
N LEU A 52 6.06 -7.57 11.83
CA LEU A 52 4.89 -8.19 11.20
C LEU A 52 5.26 -8.88 9.87
N GLY A 53 6.15 -8.29 9.08
CA GLY A 53 6.66 -8.88 7.84
C GLY A 53 7.44 -10.16 8.11
N ALA A 54 8.36 -10.16 9.07
CA ALA A 54 9.13 -11.34 9.47
C ALA A 54 8.23 -12.48 10.00
N ALA A 55 7.06 -12.15 10.55
CA ALA A 55 6.03 -13.11 10.94
C ALA A 55 5.09 -13.52 9.80
N GLY A 56 5.27 -12.98 8.57
CA GLY A 56 4.44 -13.28 7.40
C GLY A 56 3.06 -12.60 7.39
N LEU A 57 2.77 -11.72 8.36
CA LEU A 57 1.43 -11.13 8.51
C LEU A 57 1.13 -10.03 7.47
N LEU A 58 2.12 -9.56 6.72
CA LEU A 58 1.93 -8.59 5.63
C LEU A 58 1.54 -9.23 4.30
N SER A 59 1.73 -10.55 4.17
CA SER A 59 1.60 -11.26 2.89
C SER A 59 0.52 -12.35 2.87
N LEU A 60 -0.32 -12.43 3.92
CA LEU A 60 -1.30 -13.50 4.11
C LEU A 60 -2.20 -13.77 2.89
N PRO A 61 -2.84 -12.78 2.22
CA PRO A 61 -3.74 -13.06 1.12
C PRO A 61 -3.04 -13.25 -0.23
N HIS A 62 -1.71 -13.05 -0.28
CA HIS A 62 -0.95 -13.18 -1.53
C HIS A 62 -0.55 -14.63 -1.81
N PRO A 63 -0.38 -15.04 -3.10
CA PRO A 63 -0.03 -16.40 -3.48
C PRO A 63 1.32 -16.87 -2.90
N GLU A 64 1.39 -18.15 -2.54
CA GLU A 64 2.59 -18.79 -1.99
C GLU A 64 3.79 -18.76 -2.95
N GLU A 65 3.55 -18.88 -4.25
CA GLU A 65 4.58 -18.83 -5.30
C GLU A 65 5.39 -17.51 -5.31
N PHE A 66 4.84 -16.44 -4.72
CA PHE A 66 5.49 -15.13 -4.61
C PHE A 66 5.97 -14.82 -3.18
N GLY A 67 5.88 -15.77 -2.26
CA GLY A 67 6.23 -15.57 -0.84
C GLY A 67 5.07 -15.12 0.04
N GLY A 68 3.83 -15.21 -0.45
CA GLY A 68 2.62 -15.07 0.36
C GLY A 68 2.24 -16.38 1.06
N TYR A 69 1.08 -16.39 1.70
CA TYR A 69 0.56 -17.55 2.44
C TYR A 69 -0.75 -18.10 1.85
N GLY A 70 -1.27 -17.51 0.77
CA GLY A 70 -2.48 -17.99 0.10
C GLY A 70 -3.72 -18.05 1.00
N GLN A 71 -3.71 -17.32 2.12
CA GLN A 71 -4.83 -17.37 3.07
C GLN A 71 -6.06 -16.65 2.52
N PRO A 72 -7.26 -17.20 2.75
CA PRO A 72 -8.49 -16.51 2.39
C PRO A 72 -8.63 -15.17 3.10
N TYR A 73 -9.34 -14.23 2.46
CA TYR A 73 -9.57 -12.90 3.05
C TYR A 73 -10.30 -12.96 4.41
N GLU A 74 -11.12 -13.99 4.65
CA GLU A 74 -11.77 -14.22 5.95
C GLU A 74 -10.77 -14.41 7.09
N VAL A 75 -9.62 -15.03 6.82
CA VAL A 75 -8.53 -15.16 7.81
C VAL A 75 -7.75 -13.87 7.90
N TYR A 76 -7.34 -13.30 6.75
CA TYR A 76 -6.60 -12.04 6.69
C TYR A 76 -7.32 -10.90 7.43
N LEU A 77 -8.62 -10.72 7.20
CA LEU A 77 -9.40 -9.67 7.87
C LEU A 77 -9.48 -9.87 9.40
N GLN A 78 -9.54 -11.11 9.87
CA GLN A 78 -9.51 -11.39 11.31
C GLN A 78 -8.14 -11.09 11.92
N VAL A 79 -7.05 -11.36 11.20
CA VAL A 79 -5.69 -10.97 11.61
C VAL A 79 -5.57 -9.45 11.67
N VAL A 80 -6.05 -8.73 10.66
CA VAL A 80 -6.06 -7.26 10.66
C VAL A 80 -6.90 -6.71 11.81
N GLU A 81 -8.04 -7.34 12.15
CA GLU A 81 -8.87 -6.97 13.31
C GLU A 81 -8.12 -7.14 14.63
N GLU A 82 -7.37 -8.22 14.84
CA GLU A 82 -6.55 -8.43 16.04
C GLU A 82 -5.45 -7.35 16.14
N ILE A 83 -4.76 -7.05 15.03
CA ILE A 83 -3.78 -5.96 14.98
C ILE A 83 -4.46 -4.62 15.31
N ALA A 84 -5.65 -4.35 14.73
CA ALA A 84 -6.39 -3.12 14.97
C ALA A 84 -6.82 -2.95 16.43
N SER A 85 -7.17 -4.06 17.11
CA SER A 85 -7.51 -4.05 18.54
C SER A 85 -6.33 -3.65 19.43
N ALA A 86 -5.11 -3.89 18.94
CA ALA A 86 -3.87 -3.53 19.64
C ALA A 86 -3.36 -2.14 19.20
N TRP A 87 -3.34 -1.89 17.88
CA TRP A 87 -2.82 -0.64 17.30
C TRP A 87 -3.45 -0.35 15.94
N MET A 88 -4.49 0.46 15.92
CA MET A 88 -5.28 0.74 14.72
C MET A 88 -4.44 1.35 13.57
N SER A 89 -3.52 2.27 13.85
CA SER A 89 -2.65 2.87 12.83
C SER A 89 -1.83 1.82 12.08
N VAL A 90 -1.31 0.84 12.82
CA VAL A 90 -0.53 -0.26 12.23
C VAL A 90 -1.43 -1.17 11.38
N ALA A 91 -2.65 -1.47 11.83
CA ALA A 91 -3.60 -2.27 11.06
C ALA A 91 -3.99 -1.61 9.73
N VAL A 92 -4.19 -0.28 9.74
CA VAL A 92 -4.38 0.50 8.50
C VAL A 92 -3.17 0.31 7.58
N GLY A 93 -1.96 0.44 8.12
CA GLY A 93 -0.74 0.27 7.35
C GLY A 93 -0.58 -1.14 6.75
N VAL A 94 -0.96 -2.20 7.49
CA VAL A 94 -0.98 -3.58 6.96
C VAL A 94 -1.93 -3.68 5.75
N SER A 95 -3.11 -3.08 5.83
CA SER A 95 -4.06 -3.07 4.71
C SER A 95 -3.56 -2.25 3.51
N VAL A 96 -2.84 -1.15 3.77
CA VAL A 96 -2.21 -0.34 2.72
C VAL A 96 -1.09 -1.11 2.02
N GLN A 97 -0.25 -1.82 2.79
CA GLN A 97 0.82 -2.66 2.25
C GLN A 97 0.28 -3.73 1.30
N SER A 98 -0.73 -4.50 1.74
CA SER A 98 -1.36 -5.53 0.90
C SER A 98 -1.95 -4.92 -0.37
N ARG A 99 -2.66 -3.79 -0.26
CA ARG A 99 -3.26 -3.10 -1.41
C ARG A 99 -2.23 -2.53 -2.37
N ALA A 100 -1.10 -2.04 -1.86
CA ALA A 100 -0.02 -1.51 -2.69
C ALA A 100 0.68 -2.60 -3.51
N ALA A 101 0.82 -3.81 -2.95
CA ALA A 101 1.41 -4.96 -3.64
C ALA A 101 0.42 -5.66 -4.61
N TYR A 102 -0.88 -5.58 -4.35
CA TYR A 102 -1.93 -6.27 -5.12
C TYR A 102 -1.84 -6.09 -6.65
N PRO A 103 -1.64 -4.87 -7.20
CA PRO A 103 -1.51 -4.68 -8.64
C PRO A 103 -0.35 -5.49 -9.25
N VAL A 104 0.79 -5.58 -8.58
CA VAL A 104 1.92 -6.38 -9.05
C VAL A 104 1.59 -7.86 -9.00
N THR A 105 0.97 -8.32 -7.90
CA THR A 105 0.57 -9.72 -7.73
C THR A 105 -0.39 -10.18 -8.83
N THR A 106 -1.37 -9.35 -9.18
CA THR A 106 -2.49 -9.77 -10.04
C THR A 106 -2.27 -9.41 -11.51
N PHE A 107 -1.60 -8.31 -11.80
CA PHE A 107 -1.46 -7.74 -13.16
C PHE A 107 -0.02 -7.56 -13.61
N GLY A 108 0.97 -7.85 -12.76
CA GLY A 108 2.38 -7.81 -13.09
C GLY A 108 2.77 -8.88 -14.10
N THR A 109 3.80 -8.62 -14.87
CA THR A 109 4.44 -9.66 -15.69
C THR A 109 5.21 -10.65 -14.77
N PRO A 110 5.51 -11.87 -15.22
CA PRO A 110 6.32 -12.80 -14.43
C PRO A 110 7.66 -12.21 -13.98
N GLU A 111 8.28 -11.36 -14.79
CA GLU A 111 9.51 -10.65 -14.42
C GLU A 111 9.26 -9.63 -13.31
N GLN A 112 8.22 -8.82 -13.42
CA GLN A 112 7.83 -7.86 -12.37
C GLN A 112 7.49 -8.58 -11.05
N GLN A 113 6.72 -9.66 -11.12
CA GLN A 113 6.35 -10.47 -9.97
C GLN A 113 7.58 -11.05 -9.27
N SER A 114 8.47 -11.71 -10.03
CA SER A 114 9.67 -12.33 -9.45
C SER A 114 10.68 -11.33 -8.89
N THR A 115 10.70 -10.09 -9.42
CA THR A 115 11.67 -9.07 -9.01
C THR A 115 11.16 -8.20 -7.87
N LEU A 116 9.85 -7.87 -7.86
CA LEU A 116 9.31 -6.88 -6.93
C LEU A 116 8.62 -7.52 -5.71
N LEU A 117 7.86 -8.60 -5.91
CA LEU A 117 7.02 -9.15 -4.84
C LEU A 117 7.79 -9.67 -3.62
N PRO A 118 8.97 -10.32 -3.73
CA PRO A 118 9.65 -10.82 -2.54
C PRO A 118 9.87 -9.74 -1.48
N ASP A 119 10.39 -8.57 -1.87
CA ASP A 119 10.66 -7.47 -0.94
C ASP A 119 9.37 -6.76 -0.50
N MET A 120 8.37 -6.65 -1.38
CA MET A 120 7.06 -6.08 -1.06
C MET A 120 6.30 -6.95 -0.04
N LEU A 121 6.33 -8.27 -0.17
CA LEU A 121 5.57 -9.18 0.67
C LEU A 121 6.27 -9.50 1.99
N SER A 122 7.60 -9.49 2.04
CA SER A 122 8.36 -9.66 3.28
C SER A 122 8.31 -8.44 4.20
N GLY A 123 7.90 -7.26 3.67
CA GLY A 123 7.94 -6.00 4.40
C GLY A 123 9.32 -5.33 4.44
N GLU A 124 10.30 -5.84 3.69
CA GLU A 124 11.57 -5.14 3.46
C GLU A 124 11.34 -3.81 2.72
N GLN A 125 10.35 -3.79 1.81
CA GLN A 125 9.88 -2.58 1.15
C GLN A 125 8.43 -2.28 1.56
N LEU A 126 8.21 -1.12 2.14
CA LEU A 126 6.87 -0.62 2.43
C LEU A 126 6.29 0.10 1.22
N GLY A 127 5.01 -0.15 0.96
CA GLY A 127 4.27 0.44 -0.14
C GLY A 127 3.28 1.51 0.28
N ALA A 128 3.03 2.44 -0.63
CA ALA A 128 1.92 3.37 -0.55
C ALA A 128 1.00 3.22 -1.77
N TYR A 129 -0.30 3.43 -1.58
CA TYR A 129 -1.31 3.32 -2.64
C TYR A 129 -1.80 4.70 -3.06
N CYS A 130 -1.33 5.19 -4.20
CA CYS A 130 -1.50 6.55 -4.69
C CYS A 130 -2.61 6.66 -5.74
N LEU A 131 -3.87 6.59 -5.29
CA LEU A 131 -5.05 6.70 -6.16
C LEU A 131 -5.68 8.09 -6.09
N SER A 132 -6.08 8.52 -4.88
CA SER A 132 -6.91 9.70 -4.66
C SER A 132 -6.20 11.02 -4.95
N GLU A 133 -6.97 11.99 -5.43
CA GLU A 133 -6.60 13.41 -5.56
C GLU A 133 -7.68 14.28 -4.89
N GLN A 134 -7.39 15.54 -4.60
CA GLN A 134 -8.34 16.43 -3.92
C GLN A 134 -9.71 16.51 -4.62
N GLN A 135 -9.71 16.48 -5.96
CA GLN A 135 -10.91 16.50 -6.79
C GLN A 135 -11.38 15.12 -7.29
N ALA A 136 -10.58 14.05 -7.07
CA ALA A 136 -10.82 12.72 -7.58
C ALA A 136 -10.70 11.68 -6.45
N GLY A 137 -11.79 11.50 -5.70
CA GLY A 137 -11.97 10.45 -4.71
C GLY A 137 -12.85 9.34 -5.26
N SER A 138 -14.18 9.42 -5.04
CA SER A 138 -15.13 8.44 -5.58
C SER A 138 -15.18 8.45 -7.11
N ASP A 139 -15.01 9.63 -7.75
CA ASP A 139 -14.83 9.75 -9.19
C ASP A 139 -13.33 9.71 -9.56
N ILE A 140 -12.73 8.53 -9.51
CA ILE A 140 -11.32 8.34 -9.91
C ILE A 140 -11.07 8.64 -11.40
N GLY A 141 -12.10 8.63 -12.24
CA GLY A 141 -12.02 9.01 -13.65
C GLY A 141 -11.67 10.48 -13.86
N SER A 142 -11.89 11.34 -12.86
CA SER A 142 -11.57 12.77 -12.92
C SER A 142 -10.13 13.11 -12.49
N MET A 143 -9.30 12.13 -12.17
CA MET A 143 -7.89 12.39 -11.76
C MET A 143 -7.12 13.14 -12.84
N THR A 144 -6.21 14.00 -12.42
CA THR A 144 -5.44 14.91 -13.27
C THR A 144 -3.95 14.63 -13.30
N THR A 145 -3.41 13.86 -12.33
CA THR A 145 -2.02 13.39 -12.36
C THR A 145 -1.75 12.69 -13.68
N ARG A 146 -0.73 13.14 -14.42
CA ARG A 146 -0.37 12.63 -15.74
C ARG A 146 0.96 11.91 -15.72
N ALA A 147 1.06 10.90 -16.58
CA ALA A 147 2.29 10.23 -16.96
C ALA A 147 2.41 10.26 -18.49
N THR A 148 3.30 11.07 -19.00
CA THR A 148 3.55 11.21 -20.44
C THR A 148 4.81 10.41 -20.80
N THR A 149 4.79 9.73 -21.95
CA THR A 149 5.98 9.05 -22.45
C THR A 149 6.97 10.09 -23.01
N ASP A 150 8.22 10.00 -22.60
CA ASP A 150 9.33 10.73 -23.23
C ASP A 150 9.81 9.93 -24.45
N ASP A 151 9.63 10.48 -25.65
CA ASP A 151 9.95 9.80 -26.91
C ASP A 151 11.45 9.49 -27.05
N ALA A 152 12.33 10.21 -26.35
CA ALA A 152 13.77 10.00 -26.44
C ALA A 152 14.26 8.84 -25.55
N SER A 153 13.72 8.71 -24.33
CA SER A 153 14.14 7.67 -23.39
C SER A 153 13.17 6.49 -23.30
N GLY A 154 11.90 6.67 -23.69
CA GLY A 154 10.83 5.69 -23.50
C GLY A 154 10.28 5.65 -22.06
N GLU A 155 10.79 6.48 -21.17
CA GLU A 155 10.33 6.57 -19.79
C GLU A 155 8.97 7.28 -19.68
N TYR A 156 8.26 7.03 -18.60
CA TYR A 156 7.14 7.87 -18.18
C TYR A 156 7.65 9.06 -17.37
N VAL A 157 7.13 10.26 -17.65
CA VAL A 157 7.36 11.47 -16.87
C VAL A 157 6.06 11.82 -16.15
N LEU A 158 6.06 11.73 -14.83
CA LEU A 158 4.90 11.98 -14.00
C LEU A 158 4.88 13.42 -13.51
N ARG A 159 3.70 14.06 -13.60
CA ARG A 159 3.39 15.38 -13.06
C ARG A 159 2.02 15.36 -12.41
N GLY A 160 1.91 15.92 -11.21
CA GLY A 160 0.64 16.01 -10.50
C GLY A 160 0.78 15.81 -9.00
N ARG A 161 -0.36 15.58 -8.34
CA ARG A 161 -0.42 15.43 -6.89
C ARG A 161 -1.43 14.37 -6.52
N LYS A 162 -1.09 13.55 -5.52
CA LYS A 162 -2.01 12.65 -4.83
C LYS A 162 -2.28 13.16 -3.43
N ALA A 163 -3.49 12.93 -2.93
CA ALA A 163 -3.93 13.42 -1.64
C ALA A 163 -4.29 12.25 -0.72
N TRP A 164 -4.07 12.47 0.58
CA TRP A 164 -4.43 11.53 1.66
C TRP A 164 -3.76 10.16 1.51
N ILE A 165 -2.48 10.17 1.20
CA ILE A 165 -1.72 8.95 0.98
C ILE A 165 -1.06 8.50 2.28
N SER A 166 -1.51 7.36 2.82
CA SER A 166 -0.86 6.67 3.94
C SER A 166 0.53 6.19 3.55
N HIS A 167 1.45 6.14 4.49
CA HIS A 167 2.87 5.82 4.31
C HIS A 167 3.67 6.84 3.48
N ALA A 168 3.05 7.94 3.01
CA ALA A 168 3.76 8.93 2.20
C ALA A 168 4.93 9.56 2.96
N GLY A 169 6.11 9.52 2.36
CA GLY A 169 7.38 9.96 2.94
C GLY A 169 8.14 8.87 3.72
N HIS A 170 7.53 7.69 3.91
CA HIS A 170 8.14 6.53 4.56
C HIS A 170 8.17 5.29 3.68
N ALA A 171 7.33 5.25 2.64
CA ALA A 171 7.25 4.13 1.71
C ALA A 171 8.45 4.08 0.77
N ASP A 172 8.91 2.86 0.47
CA ASP A 172 9.99 2.56 -0.47
C ASP A 172 9.49 2.53 -1.91
N TYR A 173 8.19 2.27 -2.12
CA TYR A 173 7.54 2.33 -3.42
C TYR A 173 6.12 2.88 -3.34
N TYR A 174 5.69 3.51 -4.43
CA TYR A 174 4.38 4.15 -4.58
C TYR A 174 3.63 3.53 -5.76
N THR A 175 2.60 2.74 -5.49
CA THR A 175 1.69 2.22 -6.52
C THR A 175 0.79 3.36 -6.97
N THR A 176 1.14 3.98 -8.09
CA THR A 176 0.59 5.25 -8.55
C THR A 176 -0.29 5.08 -9.77
N PHE A 177 -1.50 5.63 -9.70
CA PHE A 177 -2.41 5.72 -10.84
C PHE A 177 -2.32 7.10 -11.48
N ALA A 178 -2.07 7.13 -12.78
CA ALA A 178 -1.89 8.38 -13.51
C ALA A 178 -2.52 8.28 -14.91
N ARG A 179 -2.86 9.42 -15.46
CA ARG A 179 -3.43 9.55 -16.79
C ARG A 179 -2.34 9.47 -17.86
N THR A 180 -2.44 8.48 -18.72
CA THR A 180 -1.54 8.28 -19.89
C THR A 180 -2.19 8.63 -21.22
N SER A 181 -3.52 8.84 -21.26
CA SER A 181 -4.26 9.38 -22.40
C SER A 181 -5.53 10.12 -21.94
N ASP A 182 -6.20 10.80 -22.87
CA ASP A 182 -7.44 11.56 -22.59
C ASP A 182 -8.73 10.71 -22.70
N ASP A 183 -8.64 9.39 -22.74
CA ASP A 183 -9.78 8.48 -22.94
C ASP A 183 -10.59 8.23 -21.65
N GLY A 184 -10.83 9.25 -20.84
CA GLY A 184 -11.58 9.11 -19.58
C GLY A 184 -10.97 8.05 -18.65
N GLY A 185 -11.75 7.13 -18.13
CA GLY A 185 -11.28 6.04 -17.26
C GLY A 185 -10.34 5.06 -17.96
N LYS A 186 -10.48 4.88 -19.29
CA LYS A 186 -9.56 4.04 -20.10
C LYS A 186 -8.21 4.70 -20.36
N GLY A 187 -8.06 5.98 -20.00
CA GLY A 187 -6.79 6.71 -20.10
C GLY A 187 -5.90 6.53 -18.86
N LEU A 188 -6.31 5.79 -17.84
CA LEU A 188 -5.55 5.61 -16.61
C LEU A 188 -4.62 4.39 -16.69
N SER A 189 -3.41 4.53 -16.15
CA SER A 189 -2.43 3.44 -16.03
C SER A 189 -1.91 3.35 -14.59
N CYS A 190 -1.38 2.17 -14.22
CA CYS A 190 -0.76 1.90 -12.93
C CYS A 190 0.76 1.82 -13.09
N LEU A 191 1.50 2.51 -12.24
CA LEU A 191 2.96 2.61 -12.26
C LEU A 191 3.53 2.37 -10.85
N ILE A 192 4.62 1.63 -10.74
CA ILE A 192 5.39 1.52 -9.49
C ILE A 192 6.49 2.57 -9.49
N VAL A 193 6.32 3.60 -8.69
CA VAL A 193 7.30 4.70 -8.55
C VAL A 193 8.20 4.40 -7.36
N PRO A 194 9.54 4.37 -7.51
CA PRO A 194 10.47 4.24 -6.39
C PRO A 194 10.35 5.40 -5.42
N GLY A 195 10.54 5.13 -4.12
CA GLY A 195 10.46 6.16 -3.08
C GLY A 195 11.57 7.20 -3.12
N ASP A 196 12.70 6.84 -3.73
CA ASP A 196 13.87 7.70 -3.94
C ASP A 196 13.91 8.39 -5.31
N ALA A 197 12.81 8.30 -6.10
CA ALA A 197 12.76 8.88 -7.43
C ALA A 197 12.95 10.40 -7.39
N THR A 198 13.85 10.91 -8.22
CA THR A 198 14.10 12.37 -8.34
C THR A 198 12.83 13.09 -8.78
N GLY A 199 12.49 14.19 -8.11
CA GLY A 199 11.27 14.96 -8.33
C GLY A 199 10.06 14.49 -7.52
N LEU A 200 10.17 13.37 -6.79
CA LEU A 200 9.17 12.95 -5.82
C LEU A 200 9.35 13.74 -4.51
N SER A 201 8.25 14.28 -4.00
CA SER A 201 8.27 15.02 -2.73
C SER A 201 6.92 14.88 -2.01
N PHE A 202 6.88 15.28 -0.73
CA PHE A 202 5.74 15.05 0.13
C PHE A 202 5.31 16.34 0.82
N GLY A 203 4.00 16.52 0.97
CA GLY A 203 3.42 17.58 1.77
C GLY A 203 3.66 17.37 3.26
N THR A 204 3.26 18.34 4.07
CA THR A 204 3.22 18.18 5.53
C THR A 204 2.23 17.11 5.93
N PRO A 205 2.49 16.34 7.02
CA PRO A 205 1.52 15.37 7.52
C PRO A 205 0.17 16.00 7.85
N GLU A 206 -0.89 15.29 7.51
CA GLU A 206 -2.25 15.69 7.85
C GLU A 206 -2.45 15.68 9.38
N ARG A 207 -3.05 16.75 9.90
CA ARG A 207 -3.44 16.84 11.32
C ARG A 207 -4.75 16.07 11.53
N LYS A 208 -4.64 14.92 12.19
CA LYS A 208 -5.77 14.01 12.43
C LYS A 208 -6.17 14.01 13.90
N MET A 209 -7.40 13.60 14.21
CA MET A 209 -7.91 13.45 15.58
C MET A 209 -7.46 12.13 16.23
N GLY A 210 -6.81 11.23 15.50
CA GLY A 210 -6.30 9.94 15.94
C GLY A 210 -5.50 9.28 14.80
N LEU A 211 -5.03 8.05 15.03
CA LEU A 211 -4.21 7.28 14.06
C LEU A 211 -2.95 8.07 13.64
N HIS A 212 -2.27 8.67 14.61
CA HIS A 212 -1.16 9.58 14.30
C HIS A 212 0.01 8.86 13.64
N CYS A 213 0.26 7.60 14.03
CA CYS A 213 1.29 6.76 13.43
C CYS A 213 0.98 6.26 11.99
N ASP A 214 -0.25 6.42 11.49
CA ASP A 214 -0.55 6.32 10.06
C ASP A 214 -0.24 7.69 9.41
N THR A 215 1.00 7.91 9.01
CA THR A 215 1.40 9.17 8.38
C THR A 215 0.71 9.33 7.04
N VAL A 216 -0.13 10.34 6.92
CA VAL A 216 -0.89 10.66 5.72
C VAL A 216 -0.43 11.99 5.15
N ARG A 217 -0.04 12.04 3.85
CA ARG A 217 0.44 13.26 3.19
C ARG A 217 -0.05 13.37 1.75
N GLU A 218 0.13 14.54 1.16
CA GLU A 218 0.20 14.67 -0.29
C GLU A 218 1.47 14.03 -0.82
N VAL A 219 1.37 13.42 -2.01
CA VAL A 219 2.53 12.99 -2.83
C VAL A 219 2.58 13.88 -4.06
N VAL A 220 3.70 14.54 -4.28
CA VAL A 220 3.92 15.48 -5.38
C VAL A 220 4.89 14.89 -6.38
N TYR A 221 4.48 14.86 -7.63
CA TYR A 221 5.29 14.43 -8.77
C TYR A 221 5.66 15.66 -9.59
N ASP A 222 6.95 16.03 -9.58
CA ASP A 222 7.53 17.14 -10.36
C ASP A 222 8.55 16.56 -11.33
N ASP A 223 8.09 16.24 -12.53
CA ASP A 223 8.88 15.57 -13.57
C ASP A 223 9.54 14.24 -13.13
N VAL A 224 8.84 13.47 -12.30
CA VAL A 224 9.32 12.17 -11.83
C VAL A 224 9.42 11.21 -13.00
N ARG A 225 10.63 10.70 -13.26
CA ARG A 225 10.91 9.74 -14.32
C ARG A 225 10.80 8.31 -13.83
N VAL A 226 10.07 7.50 -14.59
CA VAL A 226 9.83 6.09 -14.26
C VAL A 226 10.02 5.25 -15.51
N ASP A 227 10.87 4.23 -15.42
CA ASP A 227 11.10 3.28 -16.51
C ASP A 227 9.78 2.61 -16.95
N ALA A 228 9.63 2.41 -18.26
CA ALA A 228 8.42 1.82 -18.83
C ALA A 228 8.12 0.41 -18.31
N SER A 229 9.15 -0.34 -17.89
CA SER A 229 9.02 -1.67 -17.28
C SER A 229 8.30 -1.64 -15.92
N ARG A 230 8.17 -0.47 -15.28
CA ARG A 230 7.45 -0.29 -14.02
C ARG A 230 5.94 -0.02 -14.19
N ARG A 231 5.43 -0.04 -15.43
CA ARG A 231 3.99 -0.01 -15.67
C ARG A 231 3.41 -1.40 -15.41
N ILE A 232 2.40 -1.46 -14.55
CA ILE A 232 1.69 -2.68 -14.22
C ILE A 232 0.46 -2.81 -15.14
N GLY A 233 0.34 -3.97 -15.75
CA GLY A 233 -0.71 -4.23 -16.75
C GLY A 233 -0.53 -3.47 -18.06
N ALA A 234 -1.56 -3.45 -18.89
CA ALA A 234 -1.57 -2.71 -20.14
C ALA A 234 -1.78 -1.20 -19.91
N GLN A 235 -1.29 -0.37 -20.84
CA GLN A 235 -1.63 1.06 -20.85
C GLN A 235 -3.15 1.24 -20.95
N GLY A 236 -3.71 2.12 -20.12
CA GLY A 236 -5.15 2.34 -20.06
C GLY A 236 -5.91 1.37 -19.15
N GLN A 237 -5.26 0.37 -18.55
CA GLN A 237 -5.89 -0.61 -17.65
C GLN A 237 -5.99 -0.12 -16.19
N GLY A 238 -5.47 1.05 -15.87
CA GLY A 238 -5.35 1.54 -14.49
C GLY A 238 -6.67 1.61 -13.73
N MET A 239 -7.79 2.00 -14.38
CA MET A 239 -9.11 2.00 -13.75
C MET A 239 -9.52 0.60 -13.28
N ALA A 240 -9.37 -0.40 -14.14
CA ALA A 240 -9.73 -1.78 -13.81
C ALA A 240 -8.83 -2.33 -12.68
N ILE A 241 -7.53 -2.03 -12.72
CA ILE A 241 -6.57 -2.42 -11.67
C ILE A 241 -6.96 -1.76 -10.33
N ALA A 242 -7.27 -0.45 -10.34
CA ALA A 242 -7.65 0.27 -9.12
C ALA A 242 -8.92 -0.30 -8.48
N LEU A 243 -9.96 -0.52 -9.27
CA LEU A 243 -11.22 -1.08 -8.78
C LEU A 243 -11.05 -2.52 -8.30
N SER A 244 -10.28 -3.35 -9.00
CA SER A 244 -9.97 -4.72 -8.56
C SER A 244 -9.25 -4.73 -7.20
N ALA A 245 -8.30 -3.82 -6.97
CA ALA A 245 -7.60 -3.70 -5.68
C ALA A 245 -8.47 -3.17 -4.53
N LEU A 246 -9.59 -2.52 -4.83
CA LEU A 246 -10.55 -2.04 -3.83
C LEU A 246 -11.66 -3.07 -3.55
N ASP A 247 -11.87 -4.01 -4.46
CA ASP A 247 -12.90 -5.04 -4.40
C ASP A 247 -12.37 -6.37 -3.83
N ALA A 248 -11.05 -6.46 -3.71
CA ALA A 248 -10.32 -7.63 -3.21
C ALA A 248 -10.25 -7.67 -1.67
#